data_fc759ba248972de8e8f9dbe379cc431a
#
_entry.id   fc759ba248972de8e8f9dbe379cc431a
#
_cell.length_a   1.000
_cell.length_b   1.000
_cell.length_c   1.000
_cell.angle_alpha   90.00
_cell.angle_beta   90.00
_cell.angle_gamma   90.00
#
_symmetry.space_group_name_H-M   'P 1'
#
loop_
_entity.id
_entity.type
_entity.pdbx_description
1 polymer ?
#
loop_
_entity_poly.entity_id
_entity_poly.type
_entity_poly.pdbx_seq_one_letter_code
_entity_poly.pdbx_strand_id
1 'polypeptide(L)'
;MATGSQGVAAFPSRSARQKQLVLVFSRVWAWVFLAGLTAFFSASVSIQSHGDVNFLTIRNSQNILMAIVPVLLMGLGQTFVVIAAGIDLSVGWIMGLSSVVSALVIVALIDKGTNEPLAIAIGCLAGIVAAMIPGLISGFIIAKLRIPSFIVTLGMSFIARGIAFLLSGGNVVGGQPQGVRDLGNEALLYLISGPNGGLYFLRAPAVTGEALRQLDRILQWPVVITFILLLIMLFVLHKTQFGRHIYAIGGNREAALRAGIPVDRHIIVLYTLSAATAGIAGVLSTARFSGGSSIAGDPLLLSSIAAVIIGGVSMFGGQGSVSGTLIGALIIAVMTTGLVMLNVQPFWQYIVVGVIVILAVLIDQARDLIIGRMETG
;
A
#
# COMPACT_ATOMS: atom_id res chain seq x y z
N MET A 1 -65.82 -14.40 2.58
CA MET A 1 -65.31 -13.41 1.63
C MET A 1 -64.07 -12.80 2.24
N ALA A 2 -62.91 -13.24 1.83
CA ALA A 2 -61.61 -12.72 2.31
C ALA A 2 -61.07 -11.83 1.19
N THR A 3 -60.99 -10.51 1.48
CA THR A 3 -60.38 -9.54 0.57
C THR A 3 -58.86 -9.53 0.82
N GLY A 4 -58.12 -10.06 -0.14
CA GLY A 4 -56.67 -10.00 -0.15
C GLY A 4 -56.19 -8.56 -0.39
N SER A 5 -55.48 -7.99 0.58
CA SER A 5 -54.71 -6.77 0.39
C SER A 5 -53.41 -7.12 -0.36
N GLN A 6 -53.41 -6.84 -1.65
CA GLN A 6 -52.13 -6.81 -2.41
C GLN A 6 -51.29 -5.66 -1.87
N GLY A 7 -50.16 -6.00 -1.22
CA GLY A 7 -49.17 -5.04 -0.79
C GLY A 7 -48.57 -4.36 -2.01
N VAL A 8 -48.95 -3.12 -2.26
CA VAL A 8 -48.32 -2.24 -3.24
C VAL A 8 -46.88 -1.98 -2.75
N ALA A 9 -45.91 -2.47 -3.49
CA ALA A 9 -44.52 -2.15 -3.24
C ALA A 9 -44.33 -0.62 -3.31
N ALA A 10 -44.19 0.00 -2.16
CA ALA A 10 -43.99 1.44 -2.06
C ALA A 10 -42.66 1.81 -2.77
N PHE A 11 -42.75 2.64 -3.79
CA PHE A 11 -41.56 3.23 -4.43
C PHE A 11 -40.78 4.02 -3.37
N PRO A 12 -39.45 3.85 -3.29
CA PRO A 12 -38.67 4.56 -2.31
C PRO A 12 -38.82 6.07 -2.49
N SER A 13 -38.98 6.80 -1.37
CA SER A 13 -39.12 8.25 -1.37
C SER A 13 -37.93 8.90 -2.09
N ARG A 14 -38.11 10.11 -2.65
CA ARG A 14 -37.03 10.85 -3.37
C ARG A 14 -35.76 10.94 -2.55
N SER A 15 -35.82 11.11 -1.24
CA SER A 15 -34.71 11.13 -0.31
C SER A 15 -34.01 9.77 -0.17
N ALA A 16 -34.77 8.67 -0.13
CA ALA A 16 -34.21 7.32 -0.07
C ALA A 16 -33.44 6.96 -1.36
N ARG A 17 -33.97 7.39 -2.51
CA ARG A 17 -33.31 7.18 -3.82
C ARG A 17 -32.05 8.01 -3.96
N GLN A 18 -32.01 9.23 -3.44
CA GLN A 18 -30.81 10.06 -3.39
C GLN A 18 -29.76 9.49 -2.45
N LYS A 19 -30.13 9.02 -1.25
CA LYS A 19 -29.23 8.31 -0.33
C LYS A 19 -28.61 7.08 -1.01
N GLN A 20 -29.41 6.29 -1.70
CA GLN A 20 -28.95 5.09 -2.40
C GLN A 20 -27.98 5.43 -3.54
N LEU A 21 -28.22 6.50 -4.31
CA LEU A 21 -27.31 6.98 -5.36
C LEU A 21 -25.98 7.46 -4.79
N VAL A 22 -25.98 8.23 -3.70
CA VAL A 22 -24.76 8.69 -3.03
C VAL A 22 -23.94 7.50 -2.49
N LEU A 23 -24.59 6.51 -1.90
CA LEU A 23 -23.93 5.30 -1.40
C LEU A 23 -23.37 4.43 -2.54
N VAL A 24 -24.07 4.30 -3.66
CA VAL A 24 -23.55 3.58 -4.84
C VAL A 24 -22.38 4.35 -5.45
N PHE A 25 -22.52 5.67 -5.63
CA PHE A 25 -21.45 6.51 -6.15
C PHE A 25 -20.20 6.43 -5.27
N SER A 26 -20.34 6.50 -3.95
CA SER A 26 -19.20 6.37 -3.02
C SER A 26 -18.49 5.02 -3.07
N ARG A 27 -19.14 3.95 -3.54
CA ARG A 27 -18.53 2.62 -3.73
C ARG A 27 -17.85 2.45 -5.08
N VAL A 28 -18.31 3.16 -6.10
CA VAL A 28 -17.90 2.94 -7.49
C VAL A 28 -16.96 4.04 -8.01
N TRP A 29 -16.97 5.22 -7.38
CA TRP A 29 -16.22 6.38 -7.87
C TRP A 29 -14.72 6.10 -8.08
N ALA A 30 -14.07 5.35 -7.17
CA ALA A 30 -12.65 5.03 -7.25
C ALA A 30 -12.35 4.13 -8.46
N TRP A 31 -13.25 3.20 -8.80
CA TRP A 31 -13.15 2.38 -10.01
C TRP A 31 -13.33 3.20 -11.28
N VAL A 32 -14.34 4.10 -11.28
CA VAL A 32 -14.59 5.01 -12.41
C VAL A 32 -13.39 5.94 -12.61
N PHE A 33 -12.83 6.46 -11.52
CA PHE A 33 -11.64 7.31 -11.58
C PHE A 33 -10.43 6.52 -12.09
N LEU A 34 -10.20 5.31 -11.62
CA LEU A 34 -9.13 4.43 -12.11
C LEU A 34 -9.27 4.15 -13.62
N ALA A 35 -10.49 3.81 -14.07
CA ALA A 35 -10.76 3.56 -15.48
C ALA A 35 -10.55 4.84 -16.33
N GLY A 36 -11.05 5.98 -15.86
CA GLY A 36 -10.86 7.28 -16.52
C GLY A 36 -9.38 7.67 -16.61
N LEU A 37 -8.63 7.48 -15.52
CA LEU A 37 -7.19 7.76 -15.49
C LEU A 37 -6.41 6.85 -16.45
N THR A 38 -6.76 5.56 -16.49
CA THR A 38 -6.17 4.59 -17.41
C THR A 38 -6.48 4.96 -18.86
N ALA A 39 -7.70 5.34 -19.16
CA ALA A 39 -8.11 5.80 -20.50
C ALA A 39 -7.37 7.10 -20.90
N PHE A 40 -7.25 8.06 -19.96
CA PHE A 40 -6.52 9.31 -20.16
C PHE A 40 -5.06 9.04 -20.52
N PHE A 41 -4.33 8.24 -19.75
CA PHE A 41 -2.93 7.93 -20.05
C PHE A 41 -2.79 7.10 -21.32
N SER A 42 -3.73 6.17 -21.61
CA SER A 42 -3.73 5.42 -22.86
C SER A 42 -3.83 6.34 -24.07
N ALA A 43 -4.75 7.31 -24.04
CA ALA A 43 -4.91 8.29 -25.10
C ALA A 43 -3.68 9.24 -25.20
N SER A 44 -3.23 9.79 -24.05
CA SER A 44 -2.14 10.76 -24.03
C SER A 44 -0.81 10.18 -24.51
N VAL A 45 -0.47 8.96 -24.08
CA VAL A 45 0.76 8.25 -24.49
C VAL A 45 0.69 7.91 -25.98
N SER A 46 -0.45 7.44 -26.47
CA SER A 46 -0.64 7.14 -27.90
C SER A 46 -0.52 8.39 -28.76
N ILE A 47 -1.12 9.51 -28.36
CA ILE A 47 -1.01 10.80 -29.08
C ILE A 47 0.43 11.29 -29.10
N GLN A 48 1.12 11.30 -27.95
CA GLN A 48 2.50 11.79 -27.84
C GLN A 48 3.49 10.95 -28.64
N SER A 49 3.26 9.64 -28.73
CA SER A 49 4.12 8.71 -29.47
C SER A 49 3.70 8.51 -30.94
N HIS A 50 2.73 9.27 -31.45
CA HIS A 50 2.14 9.07 -32.78
C HIS A 50 1.63 7.63 -33.02
N GLY A 51 1.23 6.94 -31.97
CA GLY A 51 0.75 5.56 -32.03
C GLY A 51 1.80 4.48 -31.85
N ASP A 52 3.08 4.82 -31.74
CA ASP A 52 4.18 3.85 -31.63
C ASP A 52 4.24 3.18 -30.24
N VAL A 53 3.75 3.83 -29.20
CA VAL A 53 3.76 3.33 -27.82
C VAL A 53 2.34 3.22 -27.28
N ASN A 54 2.02 2.07 -26.72
CA ASN A 54 0.74 1.82 -26.05
C ASN A 54 0.92 1.78 -24.54
N PHE A 55 0.01 2.43 -23.81
CA PHE A 55 -0.01 2.37 -22.34
C PHE A 55 -0.41 0.99 -21.83
N LEU A 56 -1.39 0.34 -22.49
CA LEU A 56 -1.90 -0.98 -22.12
C LEU A 56 -1.06 -2.10 -22.79
N THR A 57 0.18 -2.26 -22.34
CA THR A 57 1.06 -3.37 -22.72
C THR A 57 1.31 -4.29 -21.52
N ILE A 58 1.67 -5.55 -21.77
CA ILE A 58 2.06 -6.49 -20.70
C ILE A 58 3.20 -5.90 -19.87
N ARG A 59 4.23 -5.38 -20.52
CA ARG A 59 5.38 -4.77 -19.85
C ARG A 59 5.00 -3.58 -18.97
N ASN A 60 4.11 -2.69 -19.45
CA ASN A 60 3.67 -1.56 -18.64
C ASN A 60 2.76 -2.00 -17.49
N SER A 61 1.92 -3.01 -17.69
CA SER A 61 1.14 -3.62 -16.61
C SER A 61 2.03 -4.19 -15.51
N GLN A 62 3.16 -4.81 -15.87
CA GLN A 62 4.18 -5.27 -14.92
C GLN A 62 4.81 -4.10 -14.16
N ASN A 63 5.13 -3.00 -14.83
CA ASN A 63 5.65 -1.80 -14.19
C ASN A 63 4.66 -1.23 -13.17
N ILE A 64 3.36 -1.17 -13.51
CA ILE A 64 2.29 -0.75 -12.61
C ILE A 64 2.20 -1.70 -11.41
N LEU A 65 2.23 -3.02 -11.64
CA LEU A 65 2.22 -4.02 -10.55
C LEU A 65 3.44 -3.91 -9.64
N MET A 66 4.60 -3.58 -10.17
CA MET A 66 5.78 -3.33 -9.33
C MET A 66 5.74 -1.99 -8.60
N ALA A 67 5.18 -0.96 -9.23
CA ALA A 67 5.02 0.36 -8.61
C ALA A 67 4.02 0.33 -7.43
N ILE A 68 2.99 -0.52 -7.49
CA ILE A 68 2.02 -0.65 -6.41
C ILE A 68 2.62 -1.28 -5.14
N VAL A 69 3.63 -2.15 -5.26
CA VAL A 69 4.16 -2.97 -4.16
C VAL A 69 4.46 -2.16 -2.90
N PRO A 70 5.36 -1.17 -2.90
CA PRO A 70 5.70 -0.46 -1.68
C PRO A 70 4.56 0.43 -1.17
N VAL A 71 3.80 1.05 -2.07
CA VAL A 71 2.66 1.92 -1.71
C VAL A 71 1.56 1.08 -1.05
N LEU A 72 1.23 -0.08 -1.63
CA LEU A 72 0.21 -0.97 -1.08
C LEU A 72 0.65 -1.59 0.25
N LEU A 73 1.88 -2.07 0.38
CA LEU A 73 2.38 -2.65 1.62
C LEU A 73 2.30 -1.67 2.79
N MET A 74 2.78 -0.43 2.61
CA MET A 74 2.63 0.60 3.64
C MET A 74 1.16 0.94 3.86
N GLY A 75 0.38 1.10 2.80
CA GLY A 75 -1.05 1.39 2.85
C GLY A 75 -1.86 0.31 3.57
N LEU A 76 -1.49 -0.97 3.45
CA LEU A 76 -2.15 -2.07 4.18
C LEU A 76 -2.08 -1.85 5.70
N GLY A 77 -0.90 -1.56 6.25
CA GLY A 77 -0.74 -1.27 7.67
C GLY A 77 -1.46 0.00 8.08
N GLN A 78 -1.30 1.07 7.31
CA GLN A 78 -1.96 2.34 7.55
C GLN A 78 -3.49 2.26 7.50
N THR A 79 -4.06 1.38 6.66
CA THR A 79 -5.51 1.15 6.62
C THR A 79 -6.07 0.78 7.99
N PHE A 80 -5.41 -0.13 8.69
CA PHE A 80 -5.81 -0.53 10.03
C PHE A 80 -5.68 0.60 11.05
N VAL A 81 -4.59 1.36 10.97
CA VAL A 81 -4.35 2.51 11.86
C VAL A 81 -5.40 3.61 11.64
N VAL A 82 -5.70 3.94 10.36
CA VAL A 82 -6.66 5.00 10.01
C VAL A 82 -8.10 4.58 10.36
N ILE A 83 -8.49 3.32 10.14
CA ILE A 83 -9.80 2.81 10.58
C ILE A 83 -9.95 2.96 12.10
N ALA A 84 -8.86 2.83 12.89
CA ALA A 84 -8.88 3.06 14.34
C ALA A 84 -8.77 4.55 14.73
N ALA A 85 -8.99 5.49 13.79
CA ALA A 85 -8.84 6.93 13.97
C ALA A 85 -7.41 7.38 14.37
N GLY A 86 -6.38 6.65 13.93
CA GLY A 86 -4.98 6.98 14.11
C GLY A 86 -4.33 7.48 12.81
N ILE A 87 -3.15 8.09 12.93
CA ILE A 87 -2.30 8.47 11.80
C ILE A 87 -0.89 7.94 12.07
N ASP A 88 -0.25 7.32 11.08
CA ASP A 88 1.12 6.83 11.18
C ASP A 88 2.00 7.49 10.11
N LEU A 89 2.78 8.49 10.54
CA LEU A 89 3.72 9.22 9.69
C LEU A 89 5.13 8.60 9.70
N SER A 90 5.34 7.50 10.42
CA SER A 90 6.67 6.91 10.56
C SER A 90 6.99 5.85 9.50
N VAL A 91 5.98 5.29 8.81
CA VAL A 91 6.13 4.12 7.92
C VAL A 91 7.16 4.31 6.80
N GLY A 92 7.29 5.53 6.23
CA GLY A 92 8.27 5.79 5.17
C GLY A 92 9.72 5.65 5.67
N TRP A 93 10.04 6.23 6.82
CA TRP A 93 11.37 6.14 7.41
C TRP A 93 11.64 4.78 8.06
N ILE A 94 10.60 4.10 8.57
CA ILE A 94 10.68 2.71 9.02
C ILE A 94 11.00 1.78 7.85
N MET A 95 10.42 2.02 6.68
CA MET A 95 10.77 1.30 5.45
C MET A 95 12.25 1.47 5.10
N GLY A 96 12.77 2.71 5.16
CA GLY A 96 14.20 2.99 4.94
C GLY A 96 15.10 2.31 5.97
N LEU A 97 14.73 2.34 7.27
CA LEU A 97 15.45 1.64 8.33
C LEU A 97 15.51 0.13 8.08
N SER A 98 14.39 -0.48 7.74
CA SER A 98 14.32 -1.90 7.39
C SER A 98 15.19 -2.25 6.18
N SER A 99 15.17 -1.41 5.15
CA SER A 99 16.00 -1.58 3.95
C SER A 99 17.49 -1.59 4.30
N VAL A 100 17.94 -0.64 5.11
CA VAL A 100 19.35 -0.56 5.54
C VAL A 100 19.74 -1.75 6.41
N VAL A 101 18.93 -2.07 7.44
CA VAL A 101 19.25 -3.17 8.37
C VAL A 101 19.30 -4.51 7.65
N SER A 102 18.33 -4.79 6.77
CA SER A 102 18.32 -6.04 6.00
C SER A 102 19.57 -6.16 5.13
N ALA A 103 19.95 -5.09 4.43
CA ALA A 103 21.12 -5.07 3.56
C ALA A 103 22.44 -5.28 4.34
N LEU A 104 22.62 -4.57 5.46
CA LEU A 104 23.80 -4.70 6.32
C LEU A 104 23.95 -6.10 6.89
N VAL A 105 22.87 -6.70 7.38
CA VAL A 105 22.90 -8.03 7.97
C VAL A 105 23.21 -9.09 6.92
N ILE A 106 22.63 -8.98 5.71
CA ILE A 106 22.93 -9.90 4.60
C ILE A 106 24.42 -9.86 4.27
N VAL A 107 24.99 -8.68 4.01
CA VAL A 107 26.40 -8.52 3.65
C VAL A 107 27.29 -9.04 4.77
N ALA A 108 27.05 -8.65 6.02
CA ALA A 108 27.87 -9.10 7.15
C ALA A 108 27.84 -10.62 7.37
N LEU A 109 26.76 -11.31 7.04
CA LEU A 109 26.65 -12.76 7.12
C LEU A 109 27.37 -13.44 5.95
N ILE A 110 27.28 -12.89 4.75
CA ILE A 110 28.01 -13.37 3.57
C ILE A 110 29.52 -13.25 3.78
N ASP A 111 30.00 -12.11 4.29
CA ASP A 111 31.42 -11.87 4.58
C ASP A 111 31.98 -12.85 5.64
N LYS A 112 31.11 -13.35 6.54
CA LYS A 112 31.43 -14.40 7.51
C LYS A 112 31.35 -15.82 6.94
N GLY A 113 31.07 -15.99 5.64
CA GLY A 113 30.96 -17.29 4.99
C GLY A 113 29.64 -18.02 5.25
N THR A 114 28.59 -17.30 5.71
CA THR A 114 27.26 -17.91 5.87
C THR A 114 26.67 -18.27 4.50
N ASN A 115 25.98 -19.40 4.42
CA ASN A 115 25.27 -19.83 3.21
C ASN A 115 24.31 -18.72 2.74
N GLU A 116 24.31 -18.40 1.44
CA GLU A 116 23.59 -17.28 0.86
C GLU A 116 22.08 -17.30 1.15
N PRO A 117 21.30 -18.39 0.93
CA PRO A 117 19.88 -18.41 1.27
C PRO A 117 19.59 -18.14 2.76
N LEU A 118 20.46 -18.64 3.65
CA LEU A 118 20.31 -18.42 5.10
C LEU A 118 20.63 -16.97 5.46
N ALA A 119 21.67 -16.39 4.88
CA ALA A 119 22.05 -14.98 5.09
C ALA A 119 20.91 -14.06 4.64
N ILE A 120 20.30 -14.32 3.49
CA ILE A 120 19.13 -13.59 2.96
C ILE A 120 17.93 -13.72 3.90
N ALA A 121 17.59 -14.94 4.33
CA ALA A 121 16.45 -15.16 5.23
C ALA A 121 16.63 -14.42 6.57
N ILE A 122 17.81 -14.52 7.18
CA ILE A 122 18.13 -13.84 8.46
C ILE A 122 18.11 -12.32 8.26
N GLY A 123 18.71 -11.80 7.18
CA GLY A 123 18.73 -10.37 6.91
C GLY A 123 17.34 -9.79 6.64
N CYS A 124 16.50 -10.49 5.88
CA CYS A 124 15.09 -10.10 5.67
C CYS A 124 14.33 -10.06 7.01
N LEU A 125 14.47 -11.09 7.84
CA LEU A 125 13.84 -11.12 9.16
C LEU A 125 14.35 -10.01 10.07
N ALA A 126 15.66 -9.77 10.08
CA ALA A 126 16.26 -8.69 10.86
C ALA A 126 15.74 -7.32 10.46
N GLY A 127 15.59 -7.04 9.16
CA GLY A 127 14.98 -5.82 8.65
C GLY A 127 13.54 -5.62 9.12
N ILE A 128 12.71 -6.68 9.04
CA ILE A 128 11.31 -6.63 9.48
C ILE A 128 11.24 -6.43 11.02
N VAL A 129 12.05 -7.15 11.79
CA VAL A 129 12.09 -7.01 13.26
C VAL A 129 12.55 -5.62 13.66
N ALA A 130 13.58 -5.08 13.00
CA ALA A 130 14.06 -3.72 13.22
C ALA A 130 12.98 -2.66 12.93
N ALA A 131 12.14 -2.89 11.92
CA ALA A 131 10.97 -2.06 11.62
C ALA A 131 9.89 -2.15 12.72
N MET A 132 9.65 -3.33 13.27
CA MET A 132 8.61 -3.53 14.29
C MET A 132 8.93 -2.81 15.61
N ILE A 133 10.19 -2.61 15.95
CA ILE A 133 10.61 -1.96 17.21
C ILE A 133 10.05 -0.53 17.33
N PRO A 134 10.30 0.40 16.40
CA PRO A 134 9.71 1.74 16.45
C PRO A 134 8.17 1.73 16.42
N GLY A 135 7.56 0.79 15.69
CA GLY A 135 6.11 0.62 15.69
C GLY A 135 5.56 0.20 17.06
N LEU A 136 6.21 -0.76 17.72
CA LEU A 136 5.87 -1.20 19.07
C LEU A 136 5.99 -0.05 20.09
N ILE A 137 7.09 0.71 20.03
CA ILE A 137 7.33 1.85 20.91
C ILE A 137 6.26 2.93 20.68
N SER A 138 5.99 3.29 19.41
CA SER A 138 4.94 4.26 19.06
C SER A 138 3.58 3.80 19.58
N GLY A 139 3.21 2.56 19.31
CA GLY A 139 1.96 1.98 19.79
C GLY A 139 1.83 2.00 21.30
N PHE A 140 2.91 1.69 22.04
CA PHE A 140 2.93 1.75 23.49
C PHE A 140 2.73 3.17 24.03
N ILE A 141 3.45 4.15 23.48
CA ILE A 141 3.35 5.57 23.86
C ILE A 141 1.93 6.09 23.61
N ILE A 142 1.35 5.83 22.44
CA ILE A 142 0.02 6.27 22.05
C ILE A 142 -1.05 5.63 22.98
N ALA A 143 -0.92 4.33 23.23
CA ALA A 143 -1.90 3.58 24.01
C ALA A 143 -1.87 3.97 25.48
N LYS A 144 -0.68 3.99 26.10
CA LYS A 144 -0.52 4.14 27.56
C LYS A 144 -0.43 5.59 28.02
N LEU A 145 0.28 6.43 27.27
CA LEU A 145 0.43 7.85 27.60
C LEU A 145 -0.67 8.73 26.99
N ARG A 146 -1.51 8.18 26.11
CA ARG A 146 -2.63 8.85 25.42
C ARG A 146 -2.19 10.09 24.64
N ILE A 147 -0.95 10.07 24.13
CA ILE A 147 -0.41 11.14 23.29
C ILE A 147 -1.02 10.99 21.88
N PRO A 148 -1.41 12.10 21.22
CA PRO A 148 -1.90 12.06 19.85
C PRO A 148 -0.95 11.31 18.90
N SER A 149 -1.50 10.41 18.10
CA SER A 149 -0.72 9.49 17.26
C SER A 149 0.20 10.22 16.27
N PHE A 150 -0.26 11.33 15.67
CA PHE A 150 0.54 12.07 14.70
C PHE A 150 1.81 12.64 15.31
N ILE A 151 1.78 13.08 16.58
CA ILE A 151 2.97 13.61 17.28
C ILE A 151 3.99 12.51 17.52
N VAL A 152 3.53 11.36 18.04
CA VAL A 152 4.39 10.22 18.35
C VAL A 152 5.02 9.67 17.08
N THR A 153 4.22 9.44 16.02
CA THR A 153 4.72 8.86 14.77
C THR A 153 5.59 9.84 13.98
N LEU A 154 5.32 11.14 14.06
CA LEU A 154 6.21 12.15 13.49
C LEU A 154 7.56 12.16 14.22
N GLY A 155 7.58 12.15 15.55
CA GLY A 155 8.82 12.02 16.32
C GLY A 155 9.57 10.73 16.00
N MET A 156 8.84 9.60 15.92
CA MET A 156 9.42 8.30 15.57
C MET A 156 9.98 8.28 14.14
N SER A 157 9.38 9.02 13.21
CA SER A 157 9.90 9.14 11.85
C SER A 157 11.30 9.75 11.82
N PHE A 158 11.55 10.80 12.62
CA PHE A 158 12.88 11.40 12.76
C PHE A 158 13.88 10.46 13.44
N ILE A 159 13.44 9.70 14.45
CA ILE A 159 14.29 8.70 15.12
C ILE A 159 14.68 7.60 14.13
N ALA A 160 13.72 7.01 13.41
CA ALA A 160 13.98 5.97 12.42
C ALA A 160 14.89 6.47 11.30
N ARG A 161 14.66 7.71 10.82
CA ARG A 161 15.51 8.40 9.86
C ARG A 161 16.94 8.52 10.36
N GLY A 162 17.13 9.06 11.57
CA GLY A 162 18.47 9.24 12.16
C GLY A 162 19.22 7.93 12.31
N ILE A 163 18.57 6.87 12.81
CA ILE A 163 19.16 5.54 12.94
C ILE A 163 19.53 4.97 11.56
N ALA A 164 18.63 5.08 10.56
CA ALA A 164 18.89 4.58 9.21
C ALA A 164 20.12 5.27 8.59
N PHE A 165 20.25 6.59 8.74
CA PHE A 165 21.40 7.34 8.25
C PHE A 165 22.70 7.01 9.02
N LEU A 166 22.64 6.87 10.34
CA LEU A 166 23.80 6.48 11.14
C LEU A 166 24.33 5.10 10.73
N LEU A 167 23.43 4.12 10.53
CA LEU A 167 23.82 2.77 10.15
C LEU A 167 24.37 2.68 8.72
N SER A 168 23.83 3.47 7.78
CA SER A 168 24.24 3.47 6.37
C SER A 168 25.40 4.42 6.06
N GLY A 169 25.78 5.28 7.01
CA GLY A 169 26.70 6.39 6.75
C GLY A 169 26.19 7.37 5.68
N GLY A 170 24.88 7.45 5.47
CA GLY A 170 24.24 8.28 4.45
C GLY A 170 24.31 7.72 3.02
N ASN A 171 24.88 6.54 2.83
CA ASN A 171 25.07 5.91 1.52
C ASN A 171 24.13 4.73 1.33
N VAL A 172 24.02 4.26 0.07
CA VAL A 172 23.35 3.00 -0.23
C VAL A 172 24.23 1.83 0.19
N VAL A 173 23.67 0.90 0.96
CA VAL A 173 24.36 -0.33 1.38
C VAL A 173 24.34 -1.32 0.23
N GLY A 174 25.40 -1.33 -0.58
CA GLY A 174 25.59 -2.22 -1.72
C GLY A 174 26.12 -3.60 -1.32
N GLY A 175 26.69 -4.33 -2.31
CA GLY A 175 27.34 -5.62 -2.09
C GLY A 175 26.36 -6.79 -1.85
N GLN A 176 25.11 -6.64 -2.26
CA GLN A 176 24.12 -7.69 -2.09
C GLN A 176 24.39 -8.89 -3.00
N PRO A 177 24.26 -10.13 -2.50
CA PRO A 177 24.43 -11.34 -3.29
C PRO A 177 23.35 -11.50 -4.37
N GLN A 178 23.60 -12.40 -5.33
CA GLN A 178 22.71 -12.58 -6.48
C GLN A 178 21.31 -13.00 -6.09
N GLY A 179 21.13 -13.85 -5.09
CA GLY A 179 19.83 -14.29 -4.61
C GLY A 179 18.93 -13.15 -4.07
N VAL A 180 19.51 -12.06 -3.56
CA VAL A 180 18.74 -10.85 -3.20
C VAL A 180 18.17 -10.19 -4.45
N ARG A 181 18.96 -10.10 -5.53
CA ARG A 181 18.51 -9.58 -6.82
C ARG A 181 17.41 -10.46 -7.42
N ASP A 182 17.58 -11.76 -7.31
CA ASP A 182 16.61 -12.74 -7.82
C ASP A 182 15.28 -12.61 -7.06
N LEU A 183 15.31 -12.48 -5.73
CA LEU A 183 14.11 -12.23 -4.91
C LEU A 183 13.36 -10.96 -5.36
N GLY A 184 14.06 -9.92 -5.75
CA GLY A 184 13.45 -8.64 -6.14
C GLY A 184 13.00 -8.56 -7.59
N ASN A 185 13.58 -9.36 -8.49
CA ASN A 185 13.46 -9.16 -9.93
C ASN A 185 13.04 -10.39 -10.72
N GLU A 186 13.21 -11.60 -10.18
CA GLU A 186 12.69 -12.81 -10.79
C GLU A 186 11.18 -12.97 -10.57
N ALA A 187 10.55 -13.81 -11.38
CA ALA A 187 9.10 -13.97 -11.40
C ALA A 187 8.68 -15.40 -11.17
N LEU A 188 7.46 -15.57 -10.66
CA LEU A 188 6.78 -16.86 -10.60
C LEU A 188 6.35 -17.33 -12.01
N LEU A 189 6.02 -16.35 -12.87
CA LEU A 189 5.45 -16.60 -14.20
C LEU A 189 6.19 -15.75 -15.24
N TYR A 190 6.62 -16.39 -16.31
CA TYR A 190 7.29 -15.78 -17.48
C TYR A 190 6.53 -16.08 -18.75
N LEU A 191 6.44 -15.10 -19.63
CA LEU A 191 5.86 -15.22 -20.96
C LEU A 191 6.91 -14.83 -22.00
N ILE A 192 7.09 -15.67 -23.00
CA ILE A 192 7.82 -15.30 -24.22
C ILE A 192 6.77 -15.10 -25.31
N SER A 193 6.75 -13.90 -25.90
CA SER A 193 5.88 -13.58 -27.03
C SER A 193 6.55 -14.02 -28.34
N GLY A 194 5.76 -14.53 -29.30
CA GLY A 194 6.26 -14.87 -30.65
C GLY A 194 5.95 -16.31 -31.10
N PRO A 195 6.39 -16.71 -32.30
CA PRO A 195 6.05 -18.01 -32.90
C PRO A 195 6.52 -19.23 -32.10
N ASN A 196 7.62 -19.10 -31.34
CA ASN A 196 8.15 -20.10 -30.43
C ASN A 196 7.91 -19.72 -28.96
N GLY A 197 6.89 -18.92 -28.73
CA GLY A 197 6.53 -18.42 -27.40
C GLY A 197 6.00 -19.50 -26.48
N GLY A 198 6.04 -19.21 -25.16
CA GLY A 198 5.58 -20.16 -24.14
C GLY A 198 5.43 -19.51 -22.78
N LEU A 199 4.69 -20.20 -21.92
CA LEU A 199 4.49 -19.85 -20.53
C LEU A 199 5.39 -20.74 -19.67
N TYR A 200 6.22 -20.10 -18.81
CA TYR A 200 7.19 -20.80 -17.97
C TYR A 200 6.95 -20.45 -16.51
N PHE A 201 7.06 -21.44 -15.63
CA PHE A 201 6.85 -21.30 -14.20
C PHE A 201 8.17 -21.42 -13.42
N LEU A 202 8.32 -20.60 -12.37
CA LEU A 202 9.39 -20.63 -11.37
C LEU A 202 10.81 -20.35 -11.88
N ARG A 203 11.11 -20.62 -13.14
CA ARG A 203 12.44 -20.40 -13.71
C ARG A 203 12.34 -19.69 -15.04
N ALA A 204 13.16 -18.66 -15.20
CA ALA A 204 13.32 -18.04 -16.50
C ALA A 204 13.88 -19.06 -17.49
N PRO A 205 13.32 -19.16 -18.69
CA PRO A 205 13.87 -20.02 -19.74
C PRO A 205 15.26 -19.49 -20.14
N ALA A 206 16.17 -20.40 -20.46
CA ALA A 206 17.51 -20.06 -20.96
C ALA A 206 17.39 -19.56 -22.41
N VAL A 207 17.14 -18.26 -22.56
CA VAL A 207 17.00 -17.60 -23.87
C VAL A 207 18.10 -16.57 -24.06
N THR A 208 18.55 -16.40 -25.30
CA THR A 208 19.59 -15.44 -25.70
C THR A 208 19.12 -14.58 -26.87
N GLY A 209 19.76 -13.43 -27.07
CA GLY A 209 19.49 -12.56 -28.21
C GLY A 209 18.09 -11.91 -28.18
N GLU A 210 17.35 -12.00 -29.29
CA GLU A 210 16.02 -11.41 -29.43
C GLU A 210 14.96 -12.01 -28.49
N ALA A 211 15.03 -13.27 -28.19
CA ALA A 211 14.10 -13.93 -27.29
C ALA A 211 14.18 -13.38 -25.86
N LEU A 212 15.35 -12.90 -25.43
CA LEU A 212 15.51 -12.22 -24.14
C LEU A 212 14.74 -10.89 -24.07
N ARG A 213 14.64 -10.18 -25.20
CA ARG A 213 13.86 -8.92 -25.30
C ARG A 213 12.35 -9.16 -25.27
N GLN A 214 11.92 -10.36 -25.64
CA GLN A 214 10.52 -10.78 -25.67
C GLN A 214 10.10 -11.50 -24.38
N LEU A 215 11.02 -11.64 -23.42
CA LEU A 215 10.75 -12.27 -22.13
C LEU A 215 10.07 -11.27 -21.19
N ASP A 216 8.80 -11.50 -20.91
CA ASP A 216 8.01 -10.75 -19.96
C ASP A 216 7.90 -11.50 -18.62
N ARG A 217 8.17 -10.80 -17.51
CA ARG A 217 8.11 -11.30 -16.12
C ARG A 217 6.74 -10.96 -15.52
N ILE A 218 5.72 -11.79 -15.73
CA ILE A 218 4.32 -11.43 -15.45
C ILE A 218 4.03 -11.26 -13.95
N LEU A 219 4.53 -12.16 -13.10
CA LEU A 219 4.31 -12.15 -11.65
C LEU A 219 5.66 -12.20 -10.92
N GLN A 220 6.23 -11.02 -10.69
CA GLN A 220 7.47 -10.91 -9.92
C GLN A 220 7.22 -11.22 -8.45
N TRP A 221 8.21 -11.79 -7.75
CA TRP A 221 8.09 -12.21 -6.35
C TRP A 221 7.59 -11.10 -5.40
N PRO A 222 8.03 -9.82 -5.51
CA PRO A 222 7.47 -8.76 -4.69
C PRO A 222 5.96 -8.57 -4.84
N VAL A 223 5.43 -8.75 -6.07
CA VAL A 223 3.98 -8.67 -6.34
C VAL A 223 3.26 -9.84 -5.69
N VAL A 224 3.80 -11.07 -5.81
CA VAL A 224 3.22 -12.27 -5.19
C VAL A 224 3.15 -12.14 -3.67
N ILE A 225 4.26 -11.73 -3.04
CA ILE A 225 4.34 -11.53 -1.58
C ILE A 225 3.32 -10.48 -1.13
N THR A 226 3.24 -9.35 -1.86
CA THR A 226 2.29 -8.28 -1.57
C THR A 226 0.84 -8.75 -1.69
N PHE A 227 0.54 -9.55 -2.72
CA PHE A 227 -0.80 -10.09 -2.92
C PHE A 227 -1.20 -11.11 -1.84
N ILE A 228 -0.28 -11.98 -1.42
CA ILE A 228 -0.51 -12.90 -0.29
C ILE A 228 -0.79 -12.07 0.98
N LEU A 229 0.01 -11.04 1.26
CA LEU A 229 -0.20 -10.20 2.44
C LEU A 229 -1.53 -9.43 2.35
N LEU A 230 -1.91 -8.94 1.17
CA LEU A 230 -3.21 -8.33 0.92
C LEU A 230 -4.37 -9.28 1.31
N LEU A 231 -4.31 -10.55 0.88
CA LEU A 231 -5.33 -11.55 1.22
C LEU A 231 -5.38 -11.82 2.73
N ILE A 232 -4.23 -11.92 3.38
CA ILE A 232 -4.14 -12.08 4.84
C ILE A 232 -4.78 -10.87 5.54
N MET A 233 -4.45 -9.64 5.14
CA MET A 233 -5.00 -8.42 5.72
C MET A 233 -6.50 -8.27 5.47
N LEU A 234 -6.99 -8.65 4.28
CA LEU A 234 -8.41 -8.74 3.99
C LEU A 234 -9.12 -9.69 4.95
N PHE A 235 -8.55 -10.88 5.14
CA PHE A 235 -9.10 -11.87 6.08
C PHE A 235 -9.10 -11.35 7.52
N VAL A 236 -7.98 -10.80 7.98
CA VAL A 236 -7.82 -10.26 9.34
C VAL A 236 -8.84 -9.15 9.60
N LEU A 237 -8.99 -8.20 8.68
CA LEU A 237 -9.90 -7.06 8.88
C LEU A 237 -11.38 -7.49 8.87
N HIS A 238 -11.79 -8.38 7.93
CA HIS A 238 -13.22 -8.66 7.72
C HIS A 238 -13.72 -9.90 8.46
N LYS A 239 -12.84 -10.86 8.79
CA LYS A 239 -13.26 -12.17 9.32
C LYS A 239 -12.85 -12.41 10.77
N THR A 240 -11.96 -11.59 11.36
CA THR A 240 -11.50 -11.82 12.73
C THR A 240 -12.17 -10.88 13.74
N GLN A 241 -12.09 -11.25 15.01
CA GLN A 241 -12.51 -10.40 16.13
C GLN A 241 -11.66 -9.12 16.20
N PHE A 242 -10.38 -9.23 15.88
CA PHE A 242 -9.46 -8.08 15.83
C PHE A 242 -9.96 -7.00 14.88
N GLY A 243 -10.37 -7.36 13.67
CA GLY A 243 -10.92 -6.42 12.70
C GLY A 243 -12.20 -5.74 13.20
N ARG A 244 -13.14 -6.50 13.80
CA ARG A 244 -14.36 -5.91 14.37
C ARG A 244 -14.07 -4.91 15.48
N HIS A 245 -13.09 -5.23 16.35
CA HIS A 245 -12.67 -4.34 17.41
C HIS A 245 -12.04 -3.04 16.86
N ILE A 246 -11.30 -3.09 15.75
CA ILE A 246 -10.70 -1.92 15.11
C ILE A 246 -11.78 -0.95 14.65
N TYR A 247 -12.84 -1.43 13.98
CA TYR A 247 -13.97 -0.60 13.57
C TYR A 247 -14.70 0.01 14.78
N ALA A 248 -14.89 -0.77 15.84
CA ALA A 248 -15.52 -0.28 17.07
C ALA A 248 -14.68 0.81 17.74
N ILE A 249 -13.36 0.63 17.82
CA ILE A 249 -12.42 1.61 18.41
C ILE A 249 -12.45 2.91 17.60
N GLY A 250 -12.40 2.83 16.27
CA GLY A 250 -12.44 4.01 15.40
C GLY A 250 -13.77 4.73 15.38
N GLY A 251 -14.89 3.99 15.54
CA GLY A 251 -16.20 4.60 15.62
C GLY A 251 -16.44 5.36 16.92
N ASN A 252 -16.10 4.76 18.05
CA ASN A 252 -16.16 5.41 19.37
C ASN A 252 -15.27 4.69 20.37
N ARG A 253 -14.11 5.28 20.68
CA ARG A 253 -13.11 4.71 21.59
C ARG A 253 -13.65 4.48 23.00
N GLU A 254 -14.45 5.41 23.54
CA GLU A 254 -15.00 5.29 24.90
C GLU A 254 -16.07 4.19 24.97
N ALA A 255 -16.96 4.12 23.98
CA ALA A 255 -17.93 3.04 23.91
C ALA A 255 -17.26 1.68 23.78
N ALA A 256 -16.19 1.57 22.98
CA ALA A 256 -15.40 0.33 22.85
C ALA A 256 -14.77 -0.08 24.19
N LEU A 257 -14.20 0.85 24.95
CA LEU A 257 -13.68 0.60 26.29
C LEU A 257 -14.76 0.10 27.25
N ARG A 258 -15.94 0.75 27.26
CA ARG A 258 -17.08 0.36 28.11
C ARG A 258 -17.63 -1.02 27.72
N ALA A 259 -17.52 -1.41 26.47
CA ALA A 259 -17.87 -2.74 25.96
C ALA A 259 -16.81 -3.82 26.28
N GLY A 260 -15.75 -3.48 27.03
CA GLY A 260 -14.70 -4.42 27.43
C GLY A 260 -13.64 -4.72 26.37
N ILE A 261 -13.60 -3.95 25.26
CA ILE A 261 -12.56 -4.11 24.23
C ILE A 261 -11.21 -3.64 24.80
N PRO A 262 -10.15 -4.46 24.74
CA PRO A 262 -8.82 -4.08 25.24
C PRO A 262 -8.11 -3.11 24.27
N VAL A 263 -8.59 -1.86 24.22
CA VAL A 263 -8.20 -0.82 23.27
C VAL A 263 -6.68 -0.62 23.23
N ASP A 264 -6.03 -0.53 24.39
CA ASP A 264 -4.59 -0.32 24.47
C ASP A 264 -3.79 -1.41 23.73
N ARG A 265 -4.19 -2.69 23.91
CA ARG A 265 -3.53 -3.81 23.21
C ARG A 265 -3.74 -3.72 21.71
N HIS A 266 -4.92 -3.35 21.26
CA HIS A 266 -5.22 -3.19 19.83
C HIS A 266 -4.38 -2.07 19.23
N ILE A 267 -4.26 -0.92 19.88
CA ILE A 267 -3.43 0.19 19.40
C ILE A 267 -1.96 -0.22 19.29
N ILE A 268 -1.39 -0.90 20.28
CA ILE A 268 -0.01 -1.38 20.22
C ILE A 268 0.19 -2.31 19.01
N VAL A 269 -0.71 -3.28 18.84
CA VAL A 269 -0.64 -4.23 17.72
C VAL A 269 -0.81 -3.52 16.38
N LEU A 270 -1.68 -2.51 16.27
CA LEU A 270 -1.91 -1.74 15.04
C LEU A 270 -0.65 -1.04 14.54
N TYR A 271 0.04 -0.30 15.40
CA TYR A 271 1.27 0.39 15.01
C TYR A 271 2.43 -0.58 14.77
N THR A 272 2.50 -1.68 15.51
CA THR A 272 3.47 -2.74 15.24
C THR A 272 3.21 -3.41 13.88
N LEU A 273 1.94 -3.66 13.52
CA LEU A 273 1.53 -4.21 12.24
C LEU A 273 1.84 -3.25 11.09
N SER A 274 1.54 -1.95 11.27
CA SER A 274 1.87 -0.89 10.30
C SER A 274 3.37 -0.84 10.02
N ALA A 275 4.17 -0.87 11.06
CA ALA A 275 5.62 -0.92 10.96
C ALA A 275 6.14 -2.23 10.32
N ALA A 276 5.51 -3.38 10.62
CA ALA A 276 5.88 -4.66 10.01
C ALA A 276 5.64 -4.66 8.48
N THR A 277 4.50 -4.14 8.02
CA THR A 277 4.22 -4.02 6.58
C THR A 277 5.17 -3.04 5.88
N ALA A 278 5.52 -1.93 6.53
CA ALA A 278 6.57 -1.02 6.06
C ALA A 278 7.95 -1.70 6.04
N GLY A 279 8.24 -2.55 7.03
CA GLY A 279 9.45 -3.35 7.08
C GLY A 279 9.56 -4.33 5.91
N ILE A 280 8.47 -5.03 5.57
CA ILE A 280 8.42 -5.90 4.38
C ILE A 280 8.65 -5.08 3.10
N ALA A 281 8.05 -3.90 2.99
CA ALA A 281 8.29 -3.00 1.85
C ALA A 281 9.78 -2.60 1.75
N GLY A 282 10.46 -2.34 2.89
CA GLY A 282 11.88 -2.02 2.94
C GLY A 282 12.78 -3.16 2.46
N VAL A 283 12.51 -4.39 2.92
CA VAL A 283 13.20 -5.61 2.48
C VAL A 283 13.02 -5.83 0.97
N LEU A 284 11.79 -5.72 0.47
CA LEU A 284 11.52 -5.88 -0.96
C LEU A 284 12.13 -4.75 -1.81
N SER A 285 12.26 -3.55 -1.25
CA SER A 285 13.00 -2.45 -1.88
C SER A 285 14.49 -2.78 -2.00
N THR A 286 15.10 -3.31 -0.93
CA THR A 286 16.50 -3.79 -0.97
C THR A 286 16.69 -4.86 -2.04
N ALA A 287 15.76 -5.82 -2.12
CA ALA A 287 15.79 -6.86 -3.13
C ALA A 287 15.65 -6.29 -4.56
N ARG A 288 14.71 -5.36 -4.76
CA ARG A 288 14.45 -4.75 -6.06
C ARG A 288 15.64 -3.97 -6.60
N PHE A 289 16.29 -3.16 -5.76
CA PHE A 289 17.37 -2.27 -6.15
C PHE A 289 18.78 -2.83 -5.82
N SER A 290 18.85 -4.06 -5.28
CA SER A 290 20.09 -4.72 -4.87
C SER A 290 20.93 -3.85 -3.92
N GLY A 291 20.26 -3.13 -3.02
CA GLY A 291 20.92 -2.24 -2.07
C GLY A 291 19.96 -1.65 -1.04
N GLY A 292 20.45 -1.49 0.18
CA GLY A 292 19.72 -0.88 1.28
C GLY A 292 19.82 0.64 1.24
N SER A 293 18.67 1.33 1.20
CA SER A 293 18.60 2.79 1.15
C SER A 293 17.82 3.36 2.32
N SER A 294 18.41 4.30 3.06
CA SER A 294 17.77 4.99 4.17
C SER A 294 16.57 5.85 3.73
N ILE A 295 16.56 6.32 2.49
CA ILE A 295 15.51 7.17 1.92
C ILE A 295 14.49 6.39 1.09
N ALA A 296 14.52 5.05 1.10
CA ALA A 296 13.69 4.20 0.23
C ALA A 296 12.19 4.49 0.32
N GLY A 297 11.68 4.82 1.50
CA GLY A 297 10.25 5.04 1.73
C GLY A 297 9.83 6.51 1.85
N ASP A 298 10.77 7.46 1.89
CA ASP A 298 10.48 8.88 2.07
C ASP A 298 9.51 9.43 1.01
N PRO A 299 9.74 9.26 -0.30
CA PRO A 299 8.83 9.77 -1.33
C PRO A 299 7.49 9.01 -1.39
N LEU A 300 7.41 7.85 -0.76
CA LEU A 300 6.25 6.95 -0.82
C LEU A 300 5.28 7.12 0.35
N LEU A 301 5.70 7.80 1.43
CA LEU A 301 4.88 8.02 2.63
C LEU A 301 3.54 8.68 2.29
N LEU A 302 3.58 9.83 1.65
CA LEU A 302 2.35 10.55 1.28
C LEU A 302 1.53 9.79 0.24
N SER A 303 2.18 9.09 -0.69
CA SER A 303 1.52 8.25 -1.68
C SER A 303 0.75 7.09 -1.04
N SER A 304 1.29 6.47 0.03
CA SER A 304 0.61 5.40 0.75
C SER A 304 -0.60 5.91 1.55
N ILE A 305 -0.48 7.08 2.20
CA ILE A 305 -1.62 7.74 2.87
C ILE A 305 -2.69 8.12 1.84
N ALA A 306 -2.27 8.71 0.71
CA ALA A 306 -3.18 9.04 -0.38
C ALA A 306 -3.95 7.81 -0.87
N ALA A 307 -3.26 6.68 -1.07
CA ALA A 307 -3.89 5.43 -1.49
C ALA A 307 -4.97 4.96 -0.50
N VAL A 308 -4.72 5.08 0.81
CA VAL A 308 -5.68 4.73 1.86
C VAL A 308 -6.92 5.63 1.81
N ILE A 309 -6.72 6.96 1.69
CA ILE A 309 -7.81 7.95 1.69
C ILE A 309 -8.62 7.85 0.37
N ILE A 310 -7.96 7.82 -0.79
CA ILE A 310 -8.60 7.65 -2.10
C ILE A 310 -9.39 6.33 -2.14
N GLY A 311 -8.88 5.30 -1.46
CA GLY A 311 -9.54 4.02 -1.27
C GLY A 311 -10.80 4.08 -0.39
N GLY A 312 -11.17 5.25 0.16
CA GLY A 312 -12.37 5.46 0.94
C GLY A 312 -12.25 5.03 2.41
N VAL A 313 -11.04 5.00 2.95
CA VAL A 313 -10.84 4.88 4.40
C VAL A 313 -11.00 6.25 5.04
N SER A 314 -11.96 6.39 5.97
CA SER A 314 -12.23 7.66 6.63
C SER A 314 -11.12 8.03 7.62
N MET A 315 -10.61 9.26 7.52
CA MET A 315 -9.63 9.80 8.48
C MET A 315 -10.19 10.01 9.88
N PHE A 316 -11.52 10.04 10.01
CA PHE A 316 -12.20 10.14 11.31
C PHE A 316 -12.39 8.79 11.98
N GLY A 317 -12.03 7.69 11.29
CA GLY A 317 -12.11 6.32 11.79
C GLY A 317 -13.44 5.64 11.56
N GLY A 318 -13.53 4.37 11.97
CA GLY A 318 -14.75 3.56 11.94
C GLY A 318 -15.21 3.09 10.56
N GLN A 319 -14.60 3.56 9.47
CA GLN A 319 -14.99 3.22 8.10
C GLN A 319 -13.77 3.00 7.21
N GLY A 320 -13.88 2.08 6.26
CA GLY A 320 -12.83 1.79 5.29
C GLY A 320 -12.71 0.31 4.96
N SER A 321 -11.85 -0.01 4.00
CA SER A 321 -11.57 -1.39 3.62
C SER A 321 -10.19 -1.55 2.98
N VAL A 322 -9.59 -2.72 3.16
CA VAL A 322 -8.34 -3.10 2.50
C VAL A 322 -8.49 -3.16 0.97
N SER A 323 -9.66 -3.57 0.47
CA SER A 323 -9.94 -3.56 -0.97
C SER A 323 -9.99 -2.14 -1.55
N GLY A 324 -10.49 -1.18 -0.79
CA GLY A 324 -10.42 0.23 -1.16
C GLY A 324 -8.98 0.72 -1.27
N THR A 325 -8.14 0.42 -0.29
CA THR A 325 -6.71 0.77 -0.31
C THR A 325 -5.99 0.18 -1.53
N LEU A 326 -6.34 -1.05 -1.96
CA LEU A 326 -5.82 -1.63 -3.19
C LEU A 326 -6.15 -0.76 -4.41
N ILE A 327 -7.40 -0.30 -4.52
CA ILE A 327 -7.83 0.56 -5.65
C ILE A 327 -7.08 1.89 -5.59
N GLY A 328 -6.97 2.51 -4.41
CA GLY A 328 -6.22 3.74 -4.23
C GLY A 328 -4.73 3.58 -4.60
N ALA A 329 -4.10 2.49 -4.20
CA ALA A 329 -2.73 2.19 -4.57
C ALA A 329 -2.55 1.94 -6.08
N LEU A 330 -3.54 1.30 -6.75
CA LEU A 330 -3.58 1.18 -8.21
C LEU A 330 -3.69 2.54 -8.89
N ILE A 331 -4.53 3.45 -8.39
CA ILE A 331 -4.65 4.82 -8.91
C ILE A 331 -3.30 5.53 -8.85
N ILE A 332 -2.60 5.49 -7.71
CA ILE A 332 -1.28 6.09 -7.55
C ILE A 332 -0.26 5.45 -8.52
N ALA A 333 -0.26 4.12 -8.64
CA ALA A 333 0.68 3.41 -9.52
C ALA A 333 0.43 3.72 -11.01
N VAL A 334 -0.83 3.73 -11.45
CA VAL A 334 -1.20 4.10 -12.83
C VAL A 334 -0.80 5.54 -13.12
N MET A 335 -1.06 6.46 -12.18
CA MET A 335 -0.70 7.86 -12.32
C MET A 335 0.82 8.05 -12.42
N THR A 336 1.59 7.47 -11.49
CA THR A 336 3.06 7.63 -11.49
C THR A 336 3.68 7.02 -12.74
N THR A 337 3.23 5.82 -13.15
CA THR A 337 3.72 5.16 -14.36
C THR A 337 3.32 5.94 -15.63
N GLY A 338 2.09 6.47 -15.67
CA GLY A 338 1.62 7.29 -16.79
C GLY A 338 2.43 8.58 -16.95
N LEU A 339 2.71 9.28 -15.85
CA LEU A 339 3.55 10.49 -15.86
C LEU A 339 4.98 10.18 -16.34
N VAL A 340 5.55 9.05 -15.93
CA VAL A 340 6.87 8.60 -16.40
C VAL A 340 6.84 8.32 -17.91
N MET A 341 5.81 7.65 -18.42
CA MET A 341 5.69 7.38 -19.87
C MET A 341 5.50 8.65 -20.71
N LEU A 342 4.89 9.68 -20.15
CA LEU A 342 4.77 11.00 -20.76
C LEU A 342 6.04 11.87 -20.60
N ASN A 343 7.14 11.31 -20.06
CA ASN A 343 8.39 12.03 -19.75
C ASN A 343 8.19 13.26 -18.86
N VAL A 344 7.17 13.25 -18.01
CA VAL A 344 6.94 14.29 -17.01
C VAL A 344 7.98 14.16 -15.89
N GLN A 345 8.63 15.26 -15.53
CA GLN A 345 9.65 15.27 -14.49
C GLN A 345 9.09 14.73 -13.17
N PRO A 346 9.87 13.92 -12.43
CA PRO A 346 9.42 13.29 -11.17
C PRO A 346 8.88 14.27 -10.12
N PHE A 347 9.35 15.51 -10.13
CA PHE A 347 8.89 16.55 -9.19
C PHE A 347 7.41 16.90 -9.34
N TRP A 348 6.84 16.79 -10.54
CA TRP A 348 5.41 16.96 -10.77
C TRP A 348 4.56 15.89 -10.09
N GLN A 349 5.11 14.71 -9.86
CA GLN A 349 4.40 13.64 -9.15
C GLN A 349 4.07 14.07 -7.72
N TYR A 350 4.98 14.76 -7.02
CA TYR A 350 4.70 15.29 -5.67
C TYR A 350 3.55 16.30 -5.68
N ILE A 351 3.51 17.21 -6.67
CA ILE A 351 2.44 18.21 -6.79
C ILE A 351 1.11 17.50 -7.04
N VAL A 352 1.07 16.57 -8.00
CA VAL A 352 -0.15 15.84 -8.36
C VAL A 352 -0.66 15.00 -7.19
N VAL A 353 0.21 14.26 -6.51
CA VAL A 353 -0.16 13.48 -5.31
C VAL A 353 -0.72 14.41 -4.24
N GLY A 354 -0.06 15.54 -3.95
CA GLY A 354 -0.52 16.51 -2.95
C GLY A 354 -1.92 17.06 -3.28
N VAL A 355 -2.17 17.43 -4.53
CA VAL A 355 -3.49 17.91 -5.00
C VAL A 355 -4.54 16.81 -4.84
N ILE A 356 -4.22 15.57 -5.22
CA ILE A 356 -5.16 14.45 -5.11
C ILE A 356 -5.51 14.15 -3.65
N VAL A 357 -4.53 14.20 -2.73
CA VAL A 357 -4.78 14.03 -1.29
C VAL A 357 -5.78 15.08 -0.78
N ILE A 358 -5.55 16.36 -1.11
CA ILE A 358 -6.44 17.44 -0.71
C ILE A 358 -7.85 17.23 -1.27
N LEU A 359 -7.96 16.92 -2.56
CA LEU A 359 -9.26 16.67 -3.20
C LEU A 359 -9.98 15.46 -2.61
N ALA A 360 -9.27 14.38 -2.31
CA ALA A 360 -9.85 13.19 -1.70
C ALA A 360 -10.44 13.49 -0.32
N VAL A 361 -9.73 14.26 0.52
CA VAL A 361 -10.23 14.68 1.84
C VAL A 361 -11.43 15.61 1.71
N LEU A 362 -11.41 16.56 0.77
CA LEU A 362 -12.55 17.45 0.52
C LEU A 362 -13.80 16.67 0.07
N ILE A 363 -13.63 15.64 -0.76
CA ILE A 363 -14.74 14.78 -1.20
C ILE A 363 -15.30 13.99 -0.03
N ASP A 364 -14.44 13.44 0.84
CA ASP A 364 -14.85 12.68 2.03
C ASP A 364 -15.66 13.59 2.99
N GLN A 365 -15.17 14.79 3.30
CA GLN A 365 -15.91 15.77 4.10
C GLN A 365 -17.24 16.20 3.48
N ALA A 366 -17.26 16.47 2.18
CA ALA A 366 -18.49 16.86 1.48
C ALA A 366 -19.54 15.73 1.55
N ARG A 367 -19.12 14.49 1.41
CA ARG A 367 -19.99 13.31 1.55
C ARG A 367 -20.64 13.25 2.93
N ASP A 368 -19.85 13.39 4.00
CA ASP A 368 -20.36 13.31 5.38
C ASP A 368 -21.32 14.45 5.70
N LEU A 369 -21.05 15.66 5.20
CA LEU A 369 -21.97 16.80 5.31
C LEU A 369 -23.30 16.57 4.57
N ILE A 370 -23.26 15.95 3.37
CA ILE A 370 -24.46 15.64 2.59
C ILE A 370 -25.30 14.58 3.30
N ILE A 371 -24.68 13.51 3.80
CA ILE A 371 -25.37 12.43 4.51
C ILE A 371 -25.97 12.96 5.82
N GLY A 372 -25.22 13.74 6.61
CA GLY A 372 -25.70 14.34 7.85
C GLY A 372 -26.92 15.25 7.65
N ARG A 373 -26.93 16.08 6.59
CA ARG A 373 -28.10 16.93 6.25
C ARG A 373 -29.34 16.11 5.82
N MET A 374 -29.14 14.93 5.23
CA MET A 374 -30.24 14.05 4.84
C MET A 374 -30.84 13.26 6.04
N GLU A 375 -30.15 13.23 7.18
CA GLU A 375 -30.62 12.57 8.40
C GLU A 375 -31.37 13.53 9.35
N THR A 376 -31.13 14.83 9.22
CA THR A 376 -31.73 15.88 10.05
C THR A 376 -32.95 16.58 9.40
N GLY A 377 -33.24 16.34 8.14
CA GLY A 377 -34.38 16.85 7.39
C GLY A 377 -35.33 15.72 6.98
#